data_f72fd920c5379b5e610156f358f2b7a8
#
_entry.id   f72fd920c5379b5e610156f358f2b7a8
#
_cell.length_a   1.000
_cell.length_b   1.000
_cell.length_c   1.000
_cell.angle_alpha   90.00
_cell.angle_beta   90.00
_cell.angle_gamma   90.00
#
_symmetry.space_group_name_H-M   'P 1'
#
loop_
_entity.id
_entity.type
_entity.pdbx_description
1 polymer ?
#
loop_
_entity_poly.entity_id
_entity_poly.type
_entity_poly.pdbx_seq_one_letter_code
_entity_poly.pdbx_strand_id
1 'polypeptide(L)'
;DHVVFLTQDAILDNENAVEVLLSVFDDPQVGAAYGRQLPHYDANPLAAFARQNSYKNTSYVTGLHSDTPQGFRKAFLSNSFSAYDVSMLKALGAFPNKLILGEDSYVAAKLLVSGKRVAYSADALARHSHNYRAVDEFKRYFDIGVFHSTQHWMIDELGQVEGEGVKFALGQLQYLVKKRHFGWLSTSFFASFAKYIGYKLGRAHTRLSRAQCQRLSMYKSYWNE
;
A
#
# COMPACT_ATOMS: atom_id res chain seq x y z
N ASP A 1 -8.69 -2.73 -23.51
CA ASP A 1 -7.31 -3.20 -23.27
C ASP A 1 -6.95 -2.95 -21.82
N HIS A 2 -6.23 -3.92 -21.20
CA HIS A 2 -5.75 -3.83 -19.83
C HIS A 2 -4.23 -4.00 -19.78
N VAL A 3 -3.58 -3.35 -18.81
CA VAL A 3 -2.16 -3.55 -18.49
C VAL A 3 -2.04 -4.17 -17.10
N VAL A 4 -1.22 -5.21 -16.99
CA VAL A 4 -0.94 -5.89 -15.71
C VAL A 4 0.45 -5.51 -15.22
N PHE A 5 0.56 -5.15 -13.96
CA PHE A 5 1.82 -4.90 -13.26
C PHE A 5 2.12 -6.05 -12.30
N LEU A 6 3.33 -6.52 -12.36
CA LEU A 6 3.89 -7.50 -11.43
C LEU A 6 5.32 -7.06 -11.11
N THR A 7 5.63 -6.81 -9.82
CA THR A 7 7.02 -6.49 -9.44
C THR A 7 7.91 -7.73 -9.56
N GLN A 8 9.19 -7.52 -9.83
CA GLN A 8 10.15 -8.60 -10.08
C GLN A 8 10.35 -9.57 -8.91
N ASP A 9 9.92 -9.18 -7.71
CA ASP A 9 9.97 -9.97 -6.47
C ASP A 9 8.60 -10.54 -6.06
N ALA A 10 7.58 -10.39 -6.91
CA ALA A 10 6.28 -11.01 -6.71
C ALA A 10 6.20 -12.31 -7.52
N ILE A 11 5.60 -13.35 -6.93
CA ILE A 11 5.41 -14.66 -7.55
C ILE A 11 3.90 -14.96 -7.56
N LEU A 12 3.34 -15.23 -8.74
CA LEU A 12 1.95 -15.68 -8.84
C LEU A 12 1.79 -17.03 -8.11
N ASP A 13 0.77 -17.14 -7.27
CA ASP A 13 0.55 -18.33 -6.40
C ASP A 13 -0.47 -19.31 -6.98
N ASN A 14 -1.19 -18.92 -8.06
CA ASN A 14 -2.07 -19.79 -8.82
C ASN A 14 -1.94 -19.51 -10.34
N GLU A 15 -2.14 -20.53 -11.15
CA GLU A 15 -1.94 -20.47 -12.62
C GLU A 15 -2.89 -19.49 -13.32
N ASN A 16 -4.10 -19.33 -12.78
CA ASN A 16 -5.12 -18.44 -13.31
C ASN A 16 -5.18 -17.06 -12.63
N ALA A 17 -4.16 -16.69 -11.83
CA ALA A 17 -4.16 -15.44 -11.06
C ALA A 17 -4.42 -14.21 -11.91
N VAL A 18 -3.83 -14.14 -13.10
CA VAL A 18 -4.02 -13.01 -14.02
C VAL A 18 -5.43 -12.99 -14.59
N GLU A 19 -5.96 -14.12 -15.00
CA GLU A 19 -7.32 -14.25 -15.52
C GLU A 19 -8.34 -13.82 -14.46
N VAL A 20 -8.20 -14.33 -13.24
CA VAL A 20 -9.04 -13.96 -12.09
C VAL A 20 -8.93 -12.47 -11.76
N LEU A 21 -7.73 -11.88 -11.88
CA LEU A 21 -7.57 -10.44 -11.70
C LEU A 21 -8.29 -9.64 -12.78
N LEU A 22 -8.22 -10.08 -14.03
CA LEU A 22 -8.81 -9.38 -15.17
C LEU A 22 -10.34 -9.52 -15.24
N SER A 23 -10.92 -10.59 -14.68
CA SER A 23 -12.38 -10.80 -14.69
C SER A 23 -13.17 -9.70 -13.97
N VAL A 24 -12.54 -8.91 -13.08
CA VAL A 24 -13.21 -7.80 -12.39
C VAL A 24 -13.56 -6.64 -13.33
N PHE A 25 -12.93 -6.55 -14.50
CA PHE A 25 -13.21 -5.53 -15.52
C PHE A 25 -14.45 -5.85 -16.37
N ASP A 26 -15.16 -6.95 -16.10
CA ASP A 26 -16.52 -7.16 -16.61
C ASP A 26 -17.48 -6.06 -16.11
N ASP A 27 -17.17 -5.42 -14.97
CA ASP A 27 -17.77 -4.13 -14.58
C ASP A 27 -17.04 -2.98 -15.30
N PRO A 28 -17.66 -2.30 -16.27
CA PRO A 28 -17.03 -1.22 -17.05
C PRO A 28 -16.76 0.05 -16.22
N GLN A 29 -17.15 0.08 -14.96
CA GLN A 29 -16.83 1.17 -14.04
C GLN A 29 -15.50 0.94 -13.29
N VAL A 30 -14.96 -0.29 -13.31
CA VAL A 30 -13.68 -0.61 -12.68
C VAL A 30 -12.55 -0.10 -13.56
N GLY A 31 -11.77 0.84 -13.03
CA GLY A 31 -10.61 1.42 -13.72
C GLY A 31 -9.28 0.80 -13.29
N ALA A 32 -9.23 0.21 -12.11
CA ALA A 32 -8.06 -0.50 -11.61
C ALA A 32 -8.44 -1.64 -10.68
N ALA A 33 -7.59 -2.67 -10.64
CA ALA A 33 -7.76 -3.83 -9.77
C ALA A 33 -6.41 -4.25 -9.17
N TYR A 34 -6.44 -4.90 -8.01
CA TYR A 34 -5.26 -5.52 -7.43
C TYR A 34 -5.58 -6.85 -6.78
N GLY A 35 -4.59 -7.76 -6.85
CA GLY A 35 -4.69 -9.08 -6.29
C GLY A 35 -4.29 -9.15 -4.82
N ARG A 36 -4.60 -10.29 -4.21
CA ARG A 36 -4.24 -10.62 -2.83
C ARG A 36 -2.77 -10.99 -2.73
N GLN A 37 -2.04 -10.27 -1.89
CA GLN A 37 -0.67 -10.61 -1.56
C GLN A 37 -0.62 -11.54 -0.36
N LEU A 38 -0.06 -12.73 -0.57
CA LEU A 38 0.29 -13.69 0.45
C LEU A 38 1.72 -13.41 0.97
N PRO A 39 2.05 -13.80 2.21
CA PRO A 39 3.43 -13.75 2.67
C PRO A 39 4.34 -14.60 1.77
N HIS A 40 5.55 -14.12 1.51
CA HIS A 40 6.58 -14.91 0.84
C HIS A 40 6.96 -16.14 1.68
N TYR A 41 7.57 -17.15 1.09
CA TYR A 41 7.93 -18.40 1.79
C TYR A 41 8.89 -18.19 2.96
N ASP A 42 9.76 -17.18 2.87
CA ASP A 42 10.73 -16.80 3.90
C ASP A 42 10.25 -15.65 4.81
N ALA A 43 8.97 -15.28 4.73
CA ALA A 43 8.41 -14.18 5.48
C ALA A 43 8.55 -14.38 6.99
N ASN A 44 9.19 -13.45 7.67
CA ASN A 44 9.21 -13.43 9.13
C ASN A 44 7.80 -13.14 9.71
N PRO A 45 7.55 -13.37 11.00
CA PRO A 45 6.22 -13.19 11.60
C PRO A 45 5.63 -11.78 11.43
N LEU A 46 6.46 -10.73 11.38
CA LEU A 46 5.98 -9.35 11.19
C LEU A 46 5.52 -9.12 9.75
N ALA A 47 6.31 -9.59 8.78
CA ALA A 47 5.96 -9.53 7.36
C ALA A 47 4.71 -10.36 7.06
N ALA A 48 4.60 -11.56 7.62
CA ALA A 48 3.44 -12.43 7.47
C ALA A 48 2.17 -11.77 8.02
N PHE A 49 2.23 -11.19 9.24
CA PHE A 49 1.10 -10.45 9.79
C PHE A 49 0.70 -9.26 8.90
N ALA A 50 1.67 -8.48 8.41
CA ALA A 50 1.39 -7.31 7.58
C ALA A 50 0.58 -7.69 6.32
N ARG A 51 0.93 -8.79 5.65
CA ARG A 51 0.17 -9.27 4.49
C ARG A 51 -1.23 -9.72 4.88
N GLN A 52 -1.36 -10.59 5.90
CA GLN A 52 -2.66 -11.10 6.37
C GLN A 52 -3.58 -9.98 6.87
N ASN A 53 -3.02 -8.93 7.45
CA ASN A 53 -3.81 -7.79 7.92
C ASN A 53 -4.29 -6.90 6.78
N SER A 54 -3.46 -6.65 5.77
CA SER A 54 -3.77 -5.73 4.66
C SER A 54 -4.61 -6.39 3.56
N TYR A 55 -4.45 -7.69 3.34
CA TYR A 55 -5.11 -8.43 2.26
C TYR A 55 -6.03 -9.50 2.84
N LYS A 56 -7.33 -9.18 2.89
CA LYS A 56 -8.36 -10.09 3.40
C LYS A 56 -8.71 -11.17 2.36
N ASN A 57 -9.46 -12.19 2.80
CA ASN A 57 -9.91 -13.29 1.94
C ASN A 57 -11.26 -13.03 1.26
N THR A 58 -11.72 -11.79 1.27
CA THR A 58 -13.00 -11.40 0.67
C THR A 58 -12.76 -10.27 -0.32
N SER A 59 -13.14 -10.49 -1.57
CA SER A 59 -13.09 -9.50 -2.65
C SER A 59 -14.09 -8.38 -2.41
N TYR A 60 -13.78 -7.20 -2.92
CA TYR A 60 -14.68 -6.05 -2.90
C TYR A 60 -14.40 -5.10 -4.07
N VAL A 61 -15.40 -4.31 -4.43
CA VAL A 61 -15.27 -3.16 -5.33
C VAL A 61 -15.61 -1.90 -4.53
N THR A 62 -14.78 -0.88 -4.64
CA THR A 62 -14.97 0.39 -3.94
C THR A 62 -15.08 1.55 -4.92
N GLY A 63 -15.94 2.52 -4.59
CA GLY A 63 -16.08 3.82 -5.24
C GLY A 63 -15.88 4.94 -4.22
N LEU A 64 -15.93 6.19 -4.65
CA LEU A 64 -15.74 7.35 -3.78
C LEU A 64 -16.68 7.34 -2.56
N HIS A 65 -17.95 6.98 -2.77
CA HIS A 65 -18.99 7.00 -1.74
C HIS A 65 -19.23 5.63 -1.09
N SER A 66 -18.39 4.63 -1.33
CA SER A 66 -18.52 3.33 -0.68
C SER A 66 -18.21 3.42 0.82
N ASP A 67 -18.95 2.67 1.63
CA ASP A 67 -18.76 2.62 3.08
C ASP A 67 -17.50 1.82 3.49
N THR A 68 -17.08 0.87 2.66
CA THR A 68 -15.92 0.01 2.90
C THR A 68 -15.08 -0.19 1.64
N PRO A 69 -13.73 -0.05 1.76
CA PRO A 69 -12.98 0.46 2.93
C PRO A 69 -13.27 1.94 3.17
N GLN A 70 -12.89 2.46 4.33
CA GLN A 70 -13.12 3.86 4.70
C GLN A 70 -11.89 4.74 4.43
N GLY A 71 -12.16 6.01 4.19
CA GLY A 71 -11.17 7.06 4.08
C GLY A 71 -10.11 6.75 3.01
N PHE A 72 -8.89 7.18 3.25
CA PHE A 72 -7.75 6.98 2.35
C PHE A 72 -7.52 5.51 1.94
N ARG A 73 -7.99 4.55 2.73
CA ARG A 73 -7.90 3.12 2.37
C ARG A 73 -8.73 2.75 1.13
N LYS A 74 -9.67 3.57 0.71
CA LYS A 74 -10.39 3.39 -0.57
C LYS A 74 -9.43 3.40 -1.77
N ALA A 75 -8.37 4.21 -1.69
CA ALA A 75 -7.33 4.30 -2.70
C ALA A 75 -6.17 3.30 -2.50
N PHE A 76 -6.32 2.33 -1.59
CA PHE A 76 -5.31 1.29 -1.44
C PHE A 76 -5.27 0.40 -2.68
N LEU A 77 -4.11 0.36 -3.31
CA LEU A 77 -3.79 -0.46 -4.46
C LEU A 77 -2.30 -0.79 -4.38
N SER A 78 -1.84 -1.86 -5.02
CA SER A 78 -0.42 -2.20 -5.04
C SER A 78 0.02 -2.77 -6.38
N ASN A 79 0.93 -2.06 -7.04
CA ASN A 79 1.55 -2.47 -8.29
C ASN A 79 2.40 -3.74 -8.18
N SER A 80 2.54 -4.31 -6.98
CA SER A 80 3.17 -5.64 -6.85
C SER A 80 2.36 -6.74 -7.53
N PHE A 81 1.02 -6.59 -7.64
CA PHE A 81 0.15 -7.35 -8.52
C PHE A 81 -1.14 -6.57 -8.74
N SER A 82 -1.24 -5.90 -9.87
CA SER A 82 -2.39 -5.04 -10.21
C SER A 82 -2.67 -5.04 -11.70
N ALA A 83 -3.86 -4.54 -12.08
CA ALA A 83 -4.26 -4.30 -13.46
C ALA A 83 -4.99 -2.96 -13.58
N TYR A 84 -4.91 -2.36 -14.76
CA TYR A 84 -5.57 -1.09 -15.06
C TYR A 84 -6.23 -1.13 -16.45
N ASP A 85 -7.38 -0.53 -16.57
CA ASP A 85 -7.92 -0.14 -17.89
C ASP A 85 -7.01 0.93 -18.49
N VAL A 86 -6.46 0.63 -19.67
CA VAL A 86 -5.46 1.49 -20.32
C VAL A 86 -6.07 2.82 -20.77
N SER A 87 -7.33 2.82 -21.18
CA SER A 87 -8.01 4.04 -21.64
C SER A 87 -8.27 5.00 -20.48
N MET A 88 -8.74 4.47 -19.35
CA MET A 88 -8.97 5.26 -18.13
C MET A 88 -7.64 5.75 -17.53
N LEU A 89 -6.61 4.90 -17.49
CA LEU A 89 -5.29 5.29 -17.01
C LEU A 89 -4.70 6.45 -17.82
N LYS A 90 -4.79 6.37 -19.16
CA LYS A 90 -4.34 7.43 -20.07
C LYS A 90 -5.15 8.72 -19.90
N ALA A 91 -6.47 8.62 -19.74
CA ALA A 91 -7.34 9.78 -19.53
C ALA A 91 -7.00 10.57 -18.27
N LEU A 92 -6.45 9.89 -17.23
CA LEU A 92 -6.00 10.51 -15.98
C LEU A 92 -4.56 11.07 -16.06
N GLY A 93 -3.88 10.93 -17.20
CA GLY A 93 -2.50 11.35 -17.39
C GLY A 93 -1.46 10.31 -16.95
N ALA A 94 -1.87 9.05 -16.85
CA ALA A 94 -1.05 7.91 -16.42
C ALA A 94 -0.44 8.11 -15.03
N PHE A 95 0.73 7.49 -14.77
CA PHE A 95 1.42 7.61 -13.48
C PHE A 95 2.18 8.94 -13.39
N PRO A 96 2.14 9.62 -12.24
CA PRO A 96 2.85 10.87 -12.04
C PRO A 96 4.37 10.66 -12.01
N ASN A 97 5.12 11.59 -12.63
CA ASN A 97 6.59 11.50 -12.71
C ASN A 97 7.30 11.92 -11.40
N LYS A 98 6.63 12.67 -10.53
CA LYS A 98 7.24 13.28 -9.33
C LYS A 98 6.50 12.87 -8.06
N LEU A 99 6.60 11.59 -7.72
CA LEU A 99 6.19 11.09 -6.41
C LEU A 99 7.36 10.35 -5.75
N ILE A 100 7.43 10.46 -4.42
CA ILE A 100 8.43 9.73 -3.65
C ILE A 100 8.08 8.23 -3.61
N LEU A 101 6.78 7.91 -3.59
CA LEU A 101 6.19 6.56 -3.64
C LEU A 101 4.67 6.70 -3.81
N GLY A 102 3.95 5.57 -3.94
CA GLY A 102 2.48 5.52 -3.87
C GLY A 102 1.79 5.97 -5.16
N GLU A 103 2.46 5.84 -6.30
CA GLU A 103 1.91 6.13 -7.63
C GLU A 103 0.65 5.32 -7.92
N ASP A 104 0.58 4.09 -7.42
CA ASP A 104 -0.57 3.21 -7.48
C ASP A 104 -1.78 3.77 -6.71
N SER A 105 -1.57 4.15 -5.46
CA SER A 105 -2.61 4.77 -4.62
C SER A 105 -3.03 6.14 -5.16
N TYR A 106 -2.10 6.89 -5.75
CA TYR A 106 -2.41 8.17 -6.41
C TYR A 106 -3.35 7.99 -7.59
N VAL A 107 -3.08 7.03 -8.49
CA VAL A 107 -3.94 6.72 -9.63
C VAL A 107 -5.30 6.18 -9.15
N ALA A 108 -5.30 5.30 -8.14
CA ALA A 108 -6.53 4.79 -7.53
C ALA A 108 -7.41 5.93 -6.98
N ALA A 109 -6.83 6.89 -6.27
CA ALA A 109 -7.55 8.06 -5.77
C ALA A 109 -8.13 8.90 -6.91
N LYS A 110 -7.37 9.13 -7.97
CA LYS A 110 -7.85 9.85 -9.16
C LYS A 110 -9.02 9.14 -9.85
N LEU A 111 -8.96 7.80 -9.97
CA LEU A 111 -10.07 7.00 -10.48
C LEU A 111 -11.33 7.19 -9.63
N LEU A 112 -11.20 7.08 -8.31
CA LEU A 112 -12.33 7.25 -7.39
C LEU A 112 -12.97 8.63 -7.50
N VAL A 113 -12.17 9.69 -7.52
CA VAL A 113 -12.66 11.08 -7.65
C VAL A 113 -13.31 11.33 -9.02
N SER A 114 -12.86 10.64 -10.07
CA SER A 114 -13.50 10.71 -11.40
C SER A 114 -14.79 9.85 -11.51
N GLY A 115 -15.26 9.27 -10.40
CA GLY A 115 -16.47 8.44 -10.37
C GLY A 115 -16.27 7.00 -10.82
N LYS A 116 -15.00 6.58 -11.02
CA LYS A 116 -14.65 5.19 -11.33
C LYS A 116 -14.48 4.37 -10.06
N ARG A 117 -14.30 3.06 -10.22
CA ARG A 117 -14.17 2.10 -9.13
C ARG A 117 -12.81 1.42 -9.13
N VAL A 118 -12.40 0.97 -7.96
CA VAL A 118 -11.22 0.13 -7.75
C VAL A 118 -11.68 -1.20 -7.17
N ALA A 119 -11.17 -2.31 -7.73
CA ALA A 119 -11.51 -3.66 -7.30
C ALA A 119 -10.35 -4.32 -6.55
N TYR A 120 -10.67 -5.03 -5.49
CA TYR A 120 -9.79 -5.99 -4.84
C TYR A 120 -10.25 -7.40 -5.15
N SER A 121 -9.37 -8.21 -5.73
CA SER A 121 -9.64 -9.62 -6.04
C SER A 121 -8.89 -10.53 -5.04
N ALA A 122 -9.62 -11.13 -4.12
CA ALA A 122 -9.06 -11.99 -3.08
C ALA A 122 -8.56 -13.34 -3.60
N ASP A 123 -9.04 -13.75 -4.77
CA ASP A 123 -8.72 -15.05 -5.39
C ASP A 123 -7.59 -14.93 -6.44
N ALA A 124 -7.23 -13.70 -6.86
CA ALA A 124 -6.05 -13.43 -7.66
C ALA A 124 -4.83 -13.37 -6.74
N LEU A 125 -4.07 -14.47 -6.64
CA LEU A 125 -3.05 -14.65 -5.60
C LEU A 125 -1.63 -14.39 -6.12
N ALA A 126 -0.87 -13.61 -5.35
CA ALA A 126 0.58 -13.47 -5.55
C ALA A 126 1.30 -13.47 -4.20
N ARG A 127 2.50 -14.04 -4.14
CA ARG A 127 3.39 -13.94 -2.97
C ARG A 127 4.29 -12.73 -3.11
N HIS A 128 4.22 -11.86 -2.12
CA HIS A 128 5.07 -10.68 -2.03
C HIS A 128 5.11 -10.18 -0.59
N SER A 129 6.30 -10.10 0.00
CA SER A 129 6.51 -9.49 1.32
C SER A 129 7.97 -9.14 1.51
N HIS A 130 8.25 -8.24 2.46
CA HIS A 130 9.62 -7.82 2.78
C HIS A 130 9.89 -8.04 4.26
N ASN A 131 11.05 -8.60 4.59
CA ASN A 131 11.54 -8.77 5.94
C ASN A 131 12.29 -7.51 6.42
N TYR A 132 11.57 -6.39 6.52
CA TYR A 132 12.17 -5.12 6.92
C TYR A 132 12.70 -5.13 8.36
N ARG A 133 13.88 -4.55 8.56
CA ARG A 133 14.41 -4.20 9.88
C ARG A 133 13.76 -2.89 10.35
N ALA A 134 13.88 -2.55 11.63
CA ALA A 134 13.31 -1.32 12.16
C ALA A 134 13.78 -0.05 11.42
N VAL A 135 15.05 -0.02 10.96
CA VAL A 135 15.58 1.10 10.17
C VAL A 135 14.95 1.20 8.78
N ASP A 136 14.63 0.08 8.15
CA ASP A 136 14.00 0.03 6.83
C ASP A 136 12.53 0.49 6.97
N GLU A 137 11.85 0.05 8.04
CA GLU A 137 10.50 0.52 8.39
C GLU A 137 10.46 2.02 8.69
N PHE A 138 11.44 2.55 9.42
CA PHE A 138 11.57 3.98 9.66
C PHE A 138 11.64 4.76 8.34
N LYS A 139 12.55 4.37 7.44
CA LYS A 139 12.77 5.05 6.16
C LYS A 139 11.53 4.99 5.26
N ARG A 140 10.91 3.81 5.17
CA ARG A 140 9.68 3.64 4.40
C ARG A 140 8.56 4.51 4.93
N TYR A 141 8.38 4.56 6.25
CA TYR A 141 7.35 5.40 6.86
C TYR A 141 7.67 6.89 6.83
N PHE A 142 8.95 7.26 6.79
CA PHE A 142 9.35 8.64 6.47
C PHE A 142 8.83 9.02 5.08
N ASP A 143 9.07 8.19 4.07
CA ASP A 143 8.61 8.45 2.70
C ASP A 143 7.07 8.45 2.59
N ILE A 144 6.37 7.59 3.30
CA ILE A 144 4.90 7.62 3.41
C ILE A 144 4.42 8.94 4.04
N GLY A 145 5.12 9.44 5.05
CA GLY A 145 4.83 10.73 5.66
C GLY A 145 5.01 11.90 4.70
N VAL A 146 6.07 11.88 3.89
CA VAL A 146 6.31 12.85 2.81
C VAL A 146 5.18 12.77 1.78
N PHE A 147 4.85 11.57 1.30
CA PHE A 147 3.76 11.36 0.35
C PHE A 147 2.43 11.94 0.85
N HIS A 148 2.03 11.62 2.08
CA HIS A 148 0.79 12.13 2.66
C HIS A 148 0.79 13.65 2.89
N SER A 149 1.96 14.27 3.05
CA SER A 149 2.04 15.73 3.21
C SER A 149 2.05 16.47 1.87
N THR A 150 2.63 15.86 0.82
CA THR A 150 2.68 16.43 -0.53
C THR A 150 1.41 16.15 -1.34
N GLN A 151 0.71 15.04 -1.04
CA GLN A 151 -0.54 14.64 -1.69
C GLN A 151 -1.74 14.82 -0.75
N HIS A 152 -1.82 15.96 -0.07
CA HIS A 152 -2.86 16.24 0.95
C HIS A 152 -4.29 16.14 0.37
N TRP A 153 -4.46 16.52 -0.90
CA TRP A 153 -5.75 16.45 -1.60
C TRP A 153 -6.41 15.07 -1.52
N MET A 154 -5.62 13.99 -1.50
CA MET A 154 -6.17 12.64 -1.39
C MET A 154 -6.84 12.40 -0.03
N ILE A 155 -6.32 13.03 1.03
CA ILE A 155 -6.91 12.96 2.37
C ILE A 155 -8.18 13.83 2.42
N ASP A 156 -8.15 14.98 1.75
CA ASP A 156 -9.30 15.90 1.71
C ASP A 156 -10.48 15.27 0.97
N GLU A 157 -10.24 14.58 -0.15
CA GLU A 157 -11.27 13.94 -0.96
C GLU A 157 -11.78 12.61 -0.38
N LEU A 158 -10.90 11.79 0.18
CA LEU A 158 -11.23 10.43 0.61
C LEU A 158 -11.53 10.34 2.10
N GLY A 159 -11.08 11.31 2.88
CA GLY A 159 -11.14 11.31 4.34
C GLY A 159 -9.97 10.57 4.99
N GLN A 160 -9.73 10.91 6.25
CA GLN A 160 -8.71 10.28 7.08
C GLN A 160 -9.38 9.22 7.98
N VAL A 161 -8.70 8.09 8.20
CA VAL A 161 -9.08 7.10 9.21
C VAL A 161 -8.10 7.19 10.37
N GLU A 162 -8.59 7.60 11.53
CA GLU A 162 -7.78 7.73 12.73
C GLU A 162 -7.51 6.38 13.40
N GLY A 163 -6.37 6.28 14.10
CA GLY A 163 -6.04 5.12 14.92
C GLY A 163 -5.58 3.86 14.17
N GLU A 164 -5.50 3.88 12.84
CA GLU A 164 -5.11 2.70 12.05
C GLU A 164 -3.73 2.16 12.44
N GLY A 165 -2.75 3.02 12.71
CA GLY A 165 -1.43 2.60 13.14
C GLY A 165 -1.44 1.89 14.50
N VAL A 166 -2.26 2.38 15.44
CA VAL A 166 -2.43 1.75 16.76
C VAL A 166 -3.15 0.42 16.63
N LYS A 167 -4.23 0.35 15.86
CA LYS A 167 -4.95 -0.91 15.58
C LYS A 167 -4.02 -1.96 14.96
N PHE A 168 -3.19 -1.53 14.00
CA PHE A 168 -2.21 -2.41 13.37
C PHE A 168 -1.19 -2.94 14.40
N ALA A 169 -0.60 -2.06 15.23
CA ALA A 169 0.39 -2.46 16.23
C ALA A 169 -0.19 -3.42 17.27
N LEU A 170 -1.39 -3.14 17.78
CA LEU A 170 -2.08 -4.03 18.71
C LEU A 170 -2.43 -5.38 18.07
N GLY A 171 -2.94 -5.38 16.85
CA GLY A 171 -3.23 -6.60 16.09
C GLY A 171 -1.98 -7.44 15.84
N GLN A 172 -0.83 -6.79 15.58
CA GLN A 172 0.45 -7.48 15.40
C GLN A 172 0.91 -8.15 16.71
N LEU A 173 0.81 -7.46 17.84
CA LEU A 173 1.14 -8.04 19.16
C LEU A 173 0.24 -9.23 19.49
N GLN A 174 -1.07 -9.11 19.27
CA GLN A 174 -2.02 -10.21 19.48
C GLN A 174 -1.70 -11.42 18.59
N TYR A 175 -1.36 -11.18 17.31
CA TYR A 175 -0.94 -12.22 16.38
C TYR A 175 0.32 -12.96 16.87
N LEU A 176 1.35 -12.22 17.31
CA LEU A 176 2.59 -12.80 17.82
C LEU A 176 2.36 -13.66 19.06
N VAL A 177 1.54 -13.20 20.01
CA VAL A 177 1.18 -13.96 21.20
C VAL A 177 0.39 -15.21 20.84
N LYS A 178 -0.64 -15.09 19.99
CA LYS A 178 -1.48 -16.21 19.52
C LYS A 178 -0.68 -17.29 18.80
N LYS A 179 0.32 -16.88 18.01
CA LYS A 179 1.20 -17.78 17.26
C LYS A 179 2.44 -18.22 18.06
N ARG A 180 2.56 -17.82 19.33
CA ARG A 180 3.68 -18.12 20.22
C ARG A 180 5.04 -17.62 19.70
N HIS A 181 5.05 -16.54 18.94
CA HIS A 181 6.26 -15.88 18.43
C HIS A 181 6.83 -14.87 19.44
N PHE A 182 7.00 -15.25 20.70
CA PHE A 182 7.35 -14.33 21.79
C PHE A 182 8.68 -13.60 21.57
N GLY A 183 9.67 -14.25 20.94
CA GLY A 183 10.95 -13.62 20.60
C GLY A 183 10.84 -12.41 19.65
N TRP A 184 9.68 -12.23 18.99
CA TRP A 184 9.44 -11.12 18.08
C TRP A 184 8.74 -9.91 18.73
N LEU A 185 8.35 -10.00 19.99
CA LEU A 185 7.61 -8.92 20.66
C LEU A 185 8.43 -7.63 20.77
N SER A 186 9.70 -7.73 21.18
CA SER A 186 10.61 -6.57 21.23
C SER A 186 10.84 -5.97 19.84
N THR A 187 11.11 -6.82 18.84
CA THR A 187 11.28 -6.37 17.45
C THR A 187 10.03 -5.66 16.94
N SER A 188 8.83 -6.20 17.23
CA SER A 188 7.55 -5.57 16.87
C SER A 188 7.38 -4.20 17.52
N PHE A 189 7.74 -4.05 18.79
CA PHE A 189 7.68 -2.78 19.50
C PHE A 189 8.60 -1.74 18.83
N PHE A 190 9.88 -2.08 18.64
CA PHE A 190 10.84 -1.16 17.99
C PHE A 190 10.47 -0.83 16.56
N ALA A 191 9.98 -1.78 15.78
CA ALA A 191 9.50 -1.56 14.42
C ALA A 191 8.30 -0.61 14.39
N SER A 192 7.32 -0.79 15.29
CA SER A 192 6.15 0.08 15.39
C SER A 192 6.53 1.51 15.82
N PHE A 193 7.46 1.64 16.77
CA PHE A 193 7.99 2.93 17.17
C PHE A 193 8.75 3.63 16.02
N ALA A 194 9.58 2.88 15.29
CA ALA A 194 10.31 3.37 14.13
C ALA A 194 9.35 3.89 13.04
N LYS A 195 8.27 3.14 12.74
CA LYS A 195 7.19 3.57 11.83
C LYS A 195 6.58 4.90 12.26
N TYR A 196 6.22 5.00 13.54
CA TYR A 196 5.60 6.22 14.07
C TYR A 196 6.51 7.44 13.94
N ILE A 197 7.76 7.32 14.36
CA ILE A 197 8.73 8.43 14.28
C ILE A 197 9.03 8.78 12.82
N GLY A 198 9.27 7.77 11.97
CA GLY A 198 9.49 7.98 10.53
C GLY A 198 8.34 8.75 9.90
N TYR A 199 7.10 8.32 10.12
CA TYR A 199 5.91 8.98 9.60
C TYR A 199 5.78 10.44 10.07
N LYS A 200 5.97 10.71 11.37
CA LYS A 200 5.91 12.08 11.92
C LYS A 200 6.96 12.99 11.33
N LEU A 201 8.21 12.52 11.20
CA LEU A 201 9.29 13.27 10.57
C LEU A 201 9.03 13.51 9.09
N GLY A 202 8.55 12.49 8.36
CA GLY A 202 8.16 12.63 6.96
C GLY A 202 7.06 13.66 6.75
N ARG A 203 6.04 13.69 7.61
CA ARG A 203 4.99 14.73 7.61
C ARG A 203 5.57 16.14 7.84
N ALA A 204 6.67 16.25 8.55
CA ALA A 204 7.35 17.50 8.88
C ALA A 204 8.60 17.75 8.00
N HIS A 205 8.74 17.05 6.86
CA HIS A 205 9.95 17.07 6.02
C HIS A 205 10.36 18.48 5.57
N THR A 206 9.43 19.41 5.41
CA THR A 206 9.72 20.81 5.06
C THR A 206 10.53 21.57 6.10
N ARG A 207 10.64 21.03 7.33
CA ARG A 207 11.48 21.57 8.42
C ARG A 207 12.91 20.99 8.41
N LEU A 208 13.18 20.06 7.52
CA LEU A 208 14.46 19.37 7.38
C LEU A 208 15.19 19.88 6.15
N SER A 209 16.53 19.87 6.20
CA SER A 209 17.32 20.14 5.00
C SER A 209 17.19 18.98 4.01
N ARG A 210 17.40 19.24 2.72
CA ARG A 210 17.39 18.23 1.66
C ARG A 210 18.33 17.05 1.97
N ALA A 211 19.53 17.32 2.47
CA ALA A 211 20.49 16.28 2.86
C ALA A 211 19.98 15.41 4.02
N GLN A 212 19.25 16.01 4.98
CA GLN A 212 18.60 15.24 6.05
C GLN A 212 17.49 14.37 5.50
N CYS A 213 16.60 14.90 4.64
CA CYS A 213 15.54 14.12 3.99
C CYS A 213 16.13 12.94 3.23
N GLN A 214 17.18 13.14 2.45
CA GLN A 214 17.84 12.08 1.69
C GLN A 214 18.42 10.97 2.59
N ARG A 215 18.95 11.31 3.77
CA ARG A 215 19.46 10.31 4.73
C ARG A 215 18.35 9.50 5.37
N LEU A 216 17.20 10.12 5.63
CA LEU A 216 16.05 9.51 6.30
C LEU A 216 15.16 8.73 5.35
N SER A 217 15.26 8.98 4.04
CA SER A 217 14.45 8.38 2.98
C SER A 217 14.98 7.00 2.56
N MET A 218 14.08 6.13 2.14
CA MET A 218 14.37 4.90 1.39
C MET A 218 14.64 5.24 -0.08
N TYR A 219 13.88 6.17 -0.65
CA TYR A 219 13.94 6.61 -2.06
C TYR A 219 14.80 7.87 -2.20
N LYS A 220 16.10 7.71 -2.02
CA LYS A 220 17.06 8.82 -2.01
C LYS A 220 17.11 9.62 -3.30
N SER A 221 16.83 8.98 -4.44
CA SER A 221 16.84 9.62 -5.76
C SER A 221 15.79 10.73 -5.90
N TYR A 222 14.65 10.62 -5.21
CA TYR A 222 13.62 11.66 -5.17
C TYR A 222 14.17 13.03 -4.72
N TRP A 223 15.19 13.03 -3.88
CA TRP A 223 15.79 14.23 -3.31
C TRP A 223 16.96 14.80 -4.15
N ASN A 224 17.25 14.24 -5.32
CA ASN A 224 18.35 14.69 -6.18
C ASN A 224 17.96 15.84 -7.14
N GLU A 225 16.67 16.15 -7.26
CA GLU A 225 16.13 17.21 -8.14
C GLU A 225 16.05 18.60 -7.48
#